data_133c8e86097d555044b91255b9c32997
#
_entry.id   133c8e86097d555044b91255b9c32997
#
_cell.length_a   1.000
_cell.length_b   1.000
_cell.length_c   1.000
_cell.angle_alpha   90.00
_cell.angle_beta   90.00
_cell.angle_gamma   90.00
#
_symmetry.space_group_name_H-M   'P 1'
#
loop_
_entity.id
_entity.type
_entity.pdbx_description
1 polymer ?
#
loop_
_entity_poly.entity_id
_entity_poly.type
_entity_poly.pdbx_seq_one_letter_code
_entity_poly.pdbx_strand_id
1 'polypeptide(L)'
;MLPRYVDNGIEDGIWSYWGGNIRKGEDGKYHLFACGWLECSPKGHMEWPNSYVFHTVSDNLTGPFKPVRIIGKGHNPEIFRAKDGRYVVYVIDGRYVSDDLNGKWEYGKFDFNARDRRIIEGLSNLSFAQREDSSYVMVCRGGGIWVSKDGLSEYNQLTDKRVYPDVDGRFEDPVIWRDHIQYHLIVNDWLGRIAFYLRSKDGVNWVVDPGEAYMPGVAVHADGQVEDWFKYERLKVYQDKYGRAIQANFAVIDTLKNEDKPFDHHSSKNISIPLNPGLLLTILDEKPITSGTKTIRVKIQAEEGFNPQTDIDVNSLRFGASEEVNYGRGCQVLTTESAGKDLIVTFNGKGNGITKDEFAPKLIGKYKDGRILYGYARLPYIDYIEPILSACAPVFTKSGKGLECTVEIQNFGQVGSKKALVEVAYKKEGKTIKVASGMVPALKPYEKTDILLSAKDVFEEGKEYDLSLIHIS
;
A
#
# COMPACT_ATOMS: atom_id res chain seq x y z
N MET A 1 12.52 -12.67 2.90
CA MET A 1 12.56 -13.18 1.52
C MET A 1 13.09 -14.59 1.55
N LEU A 2 12.71 -15.41 0.58
CA LEU A 2 13.22 -16.78 0.39
C LEU A 2 14.27 -16.77 -0.73
N PRO A 3 15.14 -17.80 -0.82
CA PRO A 3 16.10 -17.91 -1.92
C PRO A 3 15.41 -17.93 -3.29
N ARG A 4 16.05 -17.27 -4.27
CA ARG A 4 15.64 -17.27 -5.68
C ARG A 4 16.58 -18.11 -6.55
N TYR A 5 16.13 -18.43 -7.75
CA TYR A 5 17.01 -18.94 -8.81
C TYR A 5 17.38 -17.80 -9.76
N VAL A 6 18.53 -17.88 -10.42
CA VAL A 6 19.08 -16.83 -11.28
C VAL A 6 18.12 -16.42 -12.40
N ASP A 7 17.35 -17.35 -12.95
CA ASP A 7 16.38 -17.12 -14.02
C ASP A 7 14.99 -16.67 -13.52
N ASN A 8 14.81 -16.45 -12.20
CA ASN A 8 13.56 -15.92 -11.67
C ASN A 8 13.38 -14.46 -12.08
N GLY A 9 12.27 -14.16 -12.76
CA GLY A 9 11.95 -12.86 -13.32
C GLY A 9 12.00 -12.86 -14.84
N ILE A 10 12.47 -11.76 -15.44
CA ILE A 10 12.65 -11.61 -16.88
C ILE A 10 13.99 -10.96 -17.19
N GLU A 11 14.73 -11.61 -18.10
CA GLU A 11 16.00 -11.12 -18.63
C GLU A 11 16.21 -11.73 -20.02
N ASP A 12 16.76 -10.94 -20.95
CA ASP A 12 17.30 -11.39 -22.23
C ASP A 12 18.41 -10.44 -22.72
N GLY A 13 19.11 -10.79 -23.79
CA GLY A 13 20.20 -10.00 -24.34
C GLY A 13 19.75 -8.89 -25.32
N ILE A 14 18.47 -8.64 -25.48
CA ILE A 14 17.91 -7.67 -26.43
C ILE A 14 17.31 -6.48 -25.73
N TRP A 15 16.65 -6.71 -24.59
CA TRP A 15 15.89 -5.73 -23.84
C TRP A 15 16.36 -5.58 -22.41
N SER A 16 16.46 -4.35 -21.95
CA SER A 16 16.49 -4.01 -20.53
C SER A 16 15.06 -3.94 -20.02
N TYR A 17 14.75 -4.59 -18.89
CA TYR A 17 13.40 -4.63 -18.32
C TYR A 17 13.34 -3.86 -16.99
N TRP A 18 12.17 -3.26 -16.70
CA TRP A 18 11.99 -2.48 -15.50
C TRP A 18 10.55 -2.52 -14.97
N GLY A 19 10.40 -2.64 -13.65
CA GLY A 19 9.12 -2.58 -12.96
C GLY A 19 8.09 -3.63 -13.41
N GLY A 20 6.84 -3.39 -13.02
CA GLY A 20 5.73 -4.26 -13.40
C GLY A 20 5.34 -5.30 -12.37
N ASN A 21 4.13 -5.83 -12.51
CA ASN A 21 3.57 -6.84 -11.62
C ASN A 21 2.85 -7.95 -12.40
N ILE A 22 2.55 -9.01 -11.67
CA ILE A 22 2.05 -10.27 -12.21
C ILE A 22 0.55 -10.42 -11.94
N ARG A 23 -0.15 -10.99 -12.93
CA ARG A 23 -1.53 -11.52 -12.78
C ARG A 23 -1.60 -12.96 -13.26
N LYS A 24 -2.34 -13.78 -12.55
CA LYS A 24 -2.69 -15.13 -13.03
C LYS A 24 -3.86 -15.01 -14.00
N GLY A 25 -3.69 -15.54 -15.20
CA GLY A 25 -4.72 -15.57 -16.23
C GLY A 25 -5.69 -16.75 -16.05
N GLU A 26 -6.82 -16.69 -16.75
CA GLU A 26 -7.79 -17.79 -16.85
C GLU A 26 -7.22 -18.98 -17.65
N ASP A 27 -6.20 -18.74 -18.47
CA ASP A 27 -5.41 -19.77 -19.16
C ASP A 27 -4.45 -20.53 -18.22
N GLY A 28 -4.47 -20.20 -16.91
CA GLY A 28 -3.64 -20.83 -15.90
C GLY A 28 -2.20 -20.29 -15.84
N LYS A 29 -1.79 -19.44 -16.78
CA LYS A 29 -0.46 -18.86 -16.85
C LYS A 29 -0.33 -17.62 -15.98
N TYR A 30 0.92 -17.23 -15.73
CA TYR A 30 1.25 -15.97 -15.05
C TYR A 30 1.67 -14.94 -16.12
N HIS A 31 1.03 -13.77 -16.07
CA HIS A 31 1.23 -12.65 -16.99
C HIS A 31 1.93 -11.53 -16.24
N LEU A 32 3.17 -11.22 -16.63
CA LEU A 32 3.91 -10.07 -16.13
C LEU A 32 3.81 -8.94 -17.16
N PHE A 33 3.41 -7.76 -16.69
CA PHE A 33 3.44 -6.54 -17.49
C PHE A 33 4.61 -5.69 -16.98
N ALA A 34 5.70 -5.66 -17.73
CA ALA A 34 6.90 -4.89 -17.43
C ALA A 34 7.17 -3.86 -18.52
N CYS A 35 7.88 -2.78 -18.22
CA CYS A 35 8.41 -1.92 -19.28
C CYS A 35 9.83 -2.29 -19.66
N GLY A 36 10.25 -1.88 -20.85
CA GLY A 36 11.62 -2.12 -21.33
C GLY A 36 11.98 -1.23 -22.50
N TRP A 37 13.28 -1.16 -22.74
CA TRP A 37 13.92 -0.47 -23.86
C TRP A 37 15.04 -1.35 -24.40
N LEU A 38 15.54 -1.04 -25.61
CA LEU A 38 16.58 -1.85 -26.23
C LEU A 38 17.90 -1.77 -25.44
N GLU A 39 18.52 -2.91 -25.19
CA GLU A 39 19.81 -3.05 -24.51
C GLU A 39 20.93 -2.30 -25.25
N CYS A 40 20.84 -2.20 -26.58
CA CYS A 40 21.76 -1.46 -27.42
C CYS A 40 21.56 0.07 -27.41
N SER A 41 20.63 0.60 -26.61
CA SER A 41 20.34 2.03 -26.57
C SER A 41 21.57 2.83 -26.08
N PRO A 42 21.99 3.86 -26.83
CA PRO A 42 23.19 4.64 -26.46
C PRO A 42 23.13 5.33 -25.09
N LYS A 43 21.93 5.52 -24.56
CA LYS A 43 21.69 6.15 -23.25
C LYS A 43 21.62 5.16 -22.10
N GLY A 44 21.74 3.84 -22.36
CA GLY A 44 21.56 2.81 -21.35
C GLY A 44 20.22 2.96 -20.62
N HIS A 45 20.21 2.89 -19.31
CA HIS A 45 19.02 3.06 -18.47
C HIS A 45 18.29 4.39 -18.73
N MET A 46 19.02 5.45 -19.09
CA MET A 46 18.41 6.77 -19.34
C MET A 46 17.55 6.83 -20.61
N GLU A 47 17.39 5.71 -21.34
CA GLU A 47 16.41 5.54 -22.40
C GLU A 47 14.98 5.29 -21.85
N TRP A 48 14.80 5.11 -20.55
CA TRP A 48 13.53 4.82 -19.90
C TRP A 48 12.33 5.67 -20.36
N PRO A 49 12.46 6.97 -20.75
CA PRO A 49 11.30 7.76 -21.23
C PRO A 49 10.69 7.22 -22.53
N ASN A 50 11.47 6.42 -23.28
CA ASN A 50 11.05 5.83 -24.55
C ASN A 50 10.63 4.36 -24.39
N SER A 51 10.46 3.87 -23.17
CA SER A 51 10.11 2.47 -22.92
C SER A 51 8.76 2.05 -23.48
N TYR A 52 8.69 0.76 -23.77
CA TYR A 52 7.47 0.05 -24.17
C TYR A 52 6.99 -0.83 -23.04
N VAL A 53 5.70 -1.08 -22.99
CA VAL A 53 5.08 -2.05 -22.06
C VAL A 53 5.01 -3.40 -22.75
N PHE A 54 5.66 -4.36 -22.14
CA PHE A 54 5.68 -5.76 -22.57
C PHE A 54 4.62 -6.55 -21.81
N HIS A 55 3.84 -7.33 -22.53
CA HIS A 55 3.09 -8.43 -22.00
C HIS A 55 3.94 -9.69 -22.13
N THR A 56 4.28 -10.31 -21.01
CA THR A 56 5.14 -11.48 -20.91
C THR A 56 4.43 -12.59 -20.16
N VAL A 57 4.75 -13.83 -20.40
CA VAL A 57 4.08 -14.98 -19.77
C VAL A 57 5.07 -16.00 -19.25
N SER A 58 4.65 -16.76 -18.22
CA SER A 58 5.33 -17.93 -17.69
C SER A 58 4.32 -18.96 -17.18
N ASP A 59 4.69 -20.23 -17.19
CA ASP A 59 3.93 -21.28 -16.52
C ASP A 59 4.18 -21.30 -15.00
N ASN A 60 5.25 -20.62 -14.53
CA ASN A 60 5.62 -20.51 -13.12
C ASN A 60 5.49 -19.09 -12.63
N LEU A 61 5.04 -18.91 -11.37
CA LEU A 61 4.89 -17.61 -10.73
C LEU A 61 6.22 -16.82 -10.69
N THR A 62 7.32 -17.48 -10.43
CA THR A 62 8.65 -16.88 -10.35
C THR A 62 9.30 -16.61 -11.71
N GLY A 63 8.73 -17.10 -12.79
CA GLY A 63 9.34 -17.05 -14.13
C GLY A 63 10.11 -18.35 -14.47
N PRO A 64 10.99 -18.34 -15.48
CA PRO A 64 11.32 -17.18 -16.32
C PRO A 64 10.14 -16.74 -17.19
N PHE A 65 9.97 -15.41 -17.29
CA PHE A 65 8.94 -14.84 -18.15
C PHE A 65 9.47 -14.62 -19.56
N LYS A 66 8.61 -14.84 -20.56
CA LYS A 66 8.95 -14.65 -21.97
C LYS A 66 8.05 -13.61 -22.61
N PRO A 67 8.61 -12.63 -23.36
CA PRO A 67 7.82 -11.65 -24.08
C PRO A 67 6.87 -12.31 -25.09
N VAL A 68 5.61 -11.89 -25.09
CA VAL A 68 4.60 -12.29 -26.07
C VAL A 68 4.36 -11.16 -27.07
N ARG A 69 4.24 -9.93 -26.56
CA ARG A 69 3.98 -8.74 -27.38
C ARG A 69 4.26 -7.45 -26.63
N ILE A 70 4.37 -6.37 -27.37
CA ILE A 70 4.31 -5.01 -26.87
C ILE A 70 2.86 -4.54 -26.95
N ILE A 71 2.31 -3.97 -25.86
CA ILE A 71 0.96 -3.41 -25.83
C ILE A 71 0.91 -1.92 -26.17
N GLY A 72 2.02 -1.20 -25.97
CA GLY A 72 2.15 0.22 -26.30
C GLY A 72 3.36 0.86 -25.65
N LYS A 73 3.45 2.19 -25.73
CA LYS A 73 4.48 2.97 -25.04
C LYS A 73 4.09 3.21 -23.59
N GLY A 74 5.06 3.27 -22.68
CA GLY A 74 4.83 3.62 -21.28
C GLY A 74 5.92 3.11 -20.37
N HIS A 75 6.01 3.73 -19.21
CA HIS A 75 7.00 3.41 -18.17
C HIS A 75 6.32 3.09 -16.86
N ASN A 76 6.97 2.27 -16.03
CA ASN A 76 6.49 1.89 -14.70
C ASN A 76 5.08 1.27 -14.66
N PRO A 77 4.80 0.22 -15.45
CA PRO A 77 3.48 -0.37 -15.52
C PRO A 77 3.06 -1.01 -14.20
N GLU A 78 1.75 -0.93 -13.91
CA GLU A 78 1.10 -1.72 -12.87
C GLU A 78 -0.25 -2.22 -13.38
N ILE A 79 -0.44 -3.55 -13.40
CA ILE A 79 -1.71 -4.15 -13.79
C ILE A 79 -2.61 -4.39 -12.60
N PHE A 80 -3.88 -4.04 -12.72
CA PHE A 80 -4.95 -4.41 -11.79
C PHE A 80 -6.25 -4.72 -12.54
N ARG A 81 -7.25 -5.27 -11.86
CA ARG A 81 -8.56 -5.59 -12.44
C ARG A 81 -9.61 -4.65 -11.85
N ALA A 82 -10.20 -3.79 -12.67
CA ALA A 82 -11.23 -2.84 -12.25
C ALA A 82 -12.51 -3.56 -11.74
N LYS A 83 -13.40 -2.81 -11.08
CA LYS A 83 -14.64 -3.35 -10.48
C LYS A 83 -15.57 -3.99 -11.51
N ASP A 84 -15.57 -3.51 -12.74
CA ASP A 84 -16.36 -4.06 -13.86
C ASP A 84 -15.74 -5.31 -14.50
N GLY A 85 -14.57 -5.74 -14.03
CA GLY A 85 -13.86 -6.93 -14.47
C GLY A 85 -12.78 -6.68 -15.52
N ARG A 86 -12.70 -5.48 -16.12
CA ARG A 86 -11.66 -5.14 -17.09
C ARG A 86 -10.28 -5.07 -16.45
N TYR A 87 -9.27 -5.39 -17.22
CA TYR A 87 -7.88 -5.22 -16.85
C TYR A 87 -7.41 -3.81 -17.18
N VAL A 88 -6.64 -3.23 -16.28
CA VAL A 88 -6.07 -1.89 -16.42
C VAL A 88 -4.57 -2.00 -16.20
N VAL A 89 -3.77 -1.54 -17.16
CA VAL A 89 -2.33 -1.37 -17.00
C VAL A 89 -2.05 0.12 -16.89
N TYR A 90 -1.75 0.58 -15.67
CA TYR A 90 -1.23 1.92 -15.46
C TYR A 90 0.13 2.06 -16.12
N VAL A 91 0.40 3.22 -16.67
CA VAL A 91 1.72 3.71 -17.07
C VAL A 91 1.85 5.18 -16.66
N ILE A 92 3.07 5.74 -16.62
CA ILE A 92 3.23 7.18 -16.43
C ILE A 92 2.43 7.90 -17.55
N ASP A 93 1.62 8.88 -17.15
CA ASP A 93 0.75 9.71 -18.00
C ASP A 93 -0.50 9.03 -18.58
N GLY A 94 -0.80 7.76 -18.22
CA GLY A 94 -1.99 7.12 -18.75
C GLY A 94 -2.26 5.70 -18.29
N ARG A 95 -3.10 5.03 -19.04
CA ARG A 95 -3.48 3.62 -18.80
C ARG A 95 -3.81 2.92 -20.12
N TYR A 96 -3.66 1.60 -20.12
CA TYR A 96 -4.24 0.71 -21.12
C TYR A 96 -5.36 -0.10 -20.47
N VAL A 97 -6.47 -0.29 -21.18
CA VAL A 97 -7.63 -1.07 -20.68
C VAL A 97 -7.93 -2.18 -21.67
N SER A 98 -8.27 -3.36 -21.17
CA SER A 98 -8.66 -4.53 -21.96
C SER A 98 -9.65 -5.41 -21.20
N ASP A 99 -10.53 -6.08 -21.92
CA ASP A 99 -11.43 -7.11 -21.36
C ASP A 99 -10.70 -8.43 -21.08
N ASP A 100 -9.56 -8.66 -21.74
CA ASP A 100 -8.78 -9.91 -21.67
C ASP A 100 -7.28 -9.60 -21.61
N LEU A 101 -6.51 -10.37 -20.81
CA LEU A 101 -5.05 -10.23 -20.72
C LEU A 101 -4.38 -10.43 -22.09
N ASN A 102 -4.91 -11.33 -22.90
CA ASN A 102 -4.46 -11.61 -24.25
C ASN A 102 -5.19 -10.77 -25.33
N GLY A 103 -6.17 -9.93 -24.92
CA GLY A 103 -7.01 -9.11 -25.79
C GLY A 103 -6.32 -7.87 -26.36
N LYS A 104 -7.08 -7.03 -27.01
CA LYS A 104 -6.65 -5.72 -27.48
C LYS A 104 -6.63 -4.73 -26.30
N TRP A 105 -5.59 -3.92 -26.22
CA TRP A 105 -5.43 -2.87 -25.22
C TRP A 105 -5.73 -1.50 -25.83
N GLU A 106 -6.55 -0.70 -25.14
CA GLU A 106 -6.91 0.64 -25.54
C GLU A 106 -6.30 1.66 -24.59
N TYR A 107 -5.56 2.63 -25.17
CA TYR A 107 -4.94 3.70 -24.37
C TYR A 107 -5.97 4.76 -23.96
N GLY A 108 -5.84 5.28 -22.76
CA GLY A 108 -6.62 6.38 -22.21
C GLY A 108 -5.88 7.06 -21.07
N LYS A 109 -6.51 8.07 -20.47
CA LYS A 109 -6.00 8.76 -19.30
C LYS A 109 -6.84 8.46 -18.07
N PHE A 110 -6.24 8.62 -16.89
CA PHE A 110 -6.98 8.70 -15.65
C PHE A 110 -7.53 10.11 -15.45
N ASP A 111 -8.69 10.20 -14.79
CA ASP A 111 -9.23 11.45 -14.31
C ASP A 111 -8.88 11.62 -12.83
N PHE A 112 -8.37 12.79 -12.46
CA PHE A 112 -7.94 13.11 -11.11
C PHE A 112 -8.60 14.39 -10.61
N ASN A 113 -9.18 14.33 -9.42
CA ASN A 113 -9.73 15.48 -8.70
C ASN A 113 -8.95 15.69 -7.41
N ALA A 114 -8.15 16.72 -7.36
CA ALA A 114 -7.35 17.05 -6.18
C ALA A 114 -8.19 17.57 -5.00
N ARG A 115 -9.49 17.88 -5.20
CA ARG A 115 -10.39 18.37 -4.17
C ARG A 115 -9.79 19.55 -3.40
N ASP A 116 -9.29 20.54 -4.13
CA ASP A 116 -8.63 21.76 -3.63
C ASP A 116 -7.33 21.51 -2.83
N ARG A 117 -6.79 20.28 -2.88
CA ARG A 117 -5.55 19.92 -2.21
C ARG A 117 -4.34 20.09 -3.11
N ARG A 118 -3.19 20.35 -2.50
CA ARG A 118 -1.94 20.36 -3.25
C ARG A 118 -1.54 18.94 -3.64
N ILE A 119 -1.23 18.72 -4.92
CA ILE A 119 -0.61 17.49 -5.41
C ILE A 119 0.90 17.58 -5.11
N ILE A 120 1.39 16.69 -4.25
CA ILE A 120 2.80 16.65 -3.84
C ILE A 120 3.59 15.83 -4.87
N GLU A 121 4.67 16.39 -5.43
CA GLU A 121 5.60 15.74 -6.37
C GLU A 121 4.95 15.10 -7.61
N GLY A 122 3.73 15.52 -7.94
CA GLY A 122 3.02 15.08 -9.14
C GLY A 122 2.38 13.70 -9.05
N LEU A 123 1.72 13.31 -10.14
CA LEU A 123 0.96 12.05 -10.28
C LEU A 123 1.76 11.04 -11.10
N SER A 124 2.85 10.55 -10.52
CA SER A 124 3.66 9.49 -11.12
C SER A 124 3.88 8.33 -10.14
N ASN A 125 4.40 7.22 -10.64
CA ASN A 125 4.71 6.03 -9.86
C ASN A 125 3.52 5.56 -9.00
N LEU A 126 2.33 5.55 -9.61
CA LEU A 126 1.10 5.18 -8.94
C LEU A 126 1.11 3.71 -8.55
N SER A 127 0.48 3.40 -7.42
CA SER A 127 0.21 2.03 -7.02
C SER A 127 -1.20 1.89 -6.46
N PHE A 128 -1.85 0.75 -6.72
CA PHE A 128 -3.28 0.56 -6.53
C PHE A 128 -3.58 -0.65 -5.65
N ALA A 129 -4.54 -0.50 -4.73
CA ALA A 129 -5.09 -1.62 -3.97
C ALA A 129 -6.61 -1.61 -4.02
N GLN A 130 -7.20 -2.78 -4.25
CA GLN A 130 -8.64 -2.95 -4.23
C GLN A 130 -9.14 -3.03 -2.78
N ARG A 131 -10.22 -2.29 -2.48
CA ARG A 131 -10.92 -2.31 -1.21
C ARG A 131 -11.96 -3.44 -1.17
N GLU A 132 -12.59 -3.68 -0.03
CA GLU A 132 -13.55 -4.78 0.13
C GLU A 132 -14.82 -4.63 -0.71
N ASP A 133 -15.25 -3.38 -0.96
CA ASP A 133 -16.39 -3.06 -1.84
C ASP A 133 -16.04 -3.01 -3.34
N SER A 134 -14.83 -3.44 -3.67
CA SER A 134 -14.22 -3.36 -5.01
C SER A 134 -13.96 -1.94 -5.51
N SER A 135 -14.00 -0.94 -4.66
CA SER A 135 -13.42 0.38 -4.92
C SER A 135 -11.89 0.34 -4.80
N TYR A 136 -11.22 1.43 -5.14
CA TYR A 136 -9.76 1.46 -5.19
C TYR A 136 -9.19 2.58 -4.34
N VAL A 137 -8.15 2.26 -3.59
CA VAL A 137 -7.21 3.24 -3.02
C VAL A 137 -5.95 3.24 -3.86
N MET A 138 -5.40 4.42 -4.09
CA MET A 138 -4.18 4.66 -4.86
C MET A 138 -3.24 5.55 -4.06
N VAL A 139 -1.96 5.27 -4.14
CA VAL A 139 -0.89 6.13 -3.62
C VAL A 139 -0.04 6.62 -4.79
N CYS A 140 0.32 7.91 -4.78
CA CYS A 140 1.23 8.50 -5.76
C CYS A 140 2.63 8.70 -5.17
N ARG A 141 3.61 9.01 -6.03
CA ARG A 141 5.02 9.23 -5.67
C ARG A 141 5.19 10.14 -4.45
N GLY A 142 4.44 11.23 -4.39
CA GLY A 142 4.52 12.19 -3.28
C GLY A 142 3.84 11.74 -1.99
N GLY A 143 3.26 10.54 -1.92
CA GLY A 143 2.61 10.01 -0.73
C GLY A 143 1.19 10.53 -0.50
N GLY A 144 0.56 11.13 -1.51
CA GLY A 144 -0.87 11.46 -1.47
C GLY A 144 -1.74 10.22 -1.67
N ILE A 145 -2.82 10.10 -0.91
CA ILE A 145 -3.80 9.02 -1.01
C ILE A 145 -5.02 9.48 -1.80
N TRP A 146 -5.43 8.64 -2.75
CA TRP A 146 -6.53 8.89 -3.67
C TRP A 146 -7.50 7.71 -3.67
N VAL A 147 -8.78 7.96 -3.90
CA VAL A 147 -9.82 6.93 -3.94
C VAL A 147 -10.67 7.06 -5.19
N SER A 148 -10.91 5.92 -5.87
CA SER A 148 -11.88 5.77 -6.96
C SER A 148 -12.91 4.71 -6.60
N LYS A 149 -14.17 4.92 -7.00
CA LYS A 149 -15.25 3.98 -6.68
C LYS A 149 -15.17 2.64 -7.43
N ASP A 150 -14.35 2.54 -8.50
CA ASP A 150 -14.30 1.36 -9.38
C ASP A 150 -12.94 1.10 -10.02
N GLY A 151 -11.96 2.00 -9.86
CA GLY A 151 -10.61 1.92 -10.46
C GLY A 151 -10.51 2.50 -11.86
N LEU A 152 -11.62 2.88 -12.49
CA LEU A 152 -11.67 3.48 -13.83
C LEU A 152 -12.23 4.89 -13.84
N SER A 153 -13.15 5.19 -12.95
CA SER A 153 -13.69 6.54 -12.74
C SER A 153 -12.69 7.44 -12.03
N GLU A 154 -13.04 8.71 -11.88
CA GLU A 154 -12.23 9.74 -11.23
C GLU A 154 -11.61 9.28 -9.91
N TYR A 155 -10.34 9.55 -9.73
CA TYR A 155 -9.61 9.41 -8.46
C TYR A 155 -9.64 10.74 -7.71
N ASN A 156 -10.10 10.70 -6.45
CA ASN A 156 -10.26 11.85 -5.57
C ASN A 156 -9.20 11.84 -4.48
N GLN A 157 -8.46 12.95 -4.33
CA GLN A 157 -7.44 13.09 -3.29
C GLN A 157 -8.08 13.26 -1.91
N LEU A 158 -7.61 12.47 -0.94
CA LEU A 158 -8.13 12.50 0.44
C LEU A 158 -7.16 13.11 1.45
N THR A 159 -5.85 13.07 1.20
CA THR A 159 -4.84 13.55 2.15
C THR A 159 -4.25 14.90 1.73
N ASP A 160 -4.02 15.78 2.71
CA ASP A 160 -3.40 17.09 2.50
C ASP A 160 -1.86 17.02 2.59
N LYS A 161 -1.34 15.95 3.19
CA LYS A 161 0.09 15.71 3.42
C LYS A 161 0.49 14.34 2.94
N ARG A 162 1.81 14.14 2.73
CA ARG A 162 2.36 12.82 2.48
C ARG A 162 2.14 11.91 3.69
N VAL A 163 1.88 10.63 3.43
CA VAL A 163 1.73 9.61 4.48
C VAL A 163 3.05 8.94 4.86
N TYR A 164 4.13 9.21 4.13
CA TYR A 164 5.44 8.63 4.34
C TYR A 164 6.10 9.09 5.65
N PRO A 165 7.15 8.39 6.13
CA PRO A 165 7.86 8.77 7.34
C PRO A 165 8.33 10.23 7.31
N ASP A 166 8.30 10.89 8.47
CA ASP A 166 8.82 12.25 8.65
C ASP A 166 10.33 12.21 8.90
N VAL A 167 11.07 11.81 7.88
CA VAL A 167 12.52 11.75 7.86
C VAL A 167 13.04 12.40 6.57
N ASP A 168 14.30 12.86 6.61
CA ASP A 168 15.00 13.32 5.42
C ASP A 168 15.21 12.13 4.46
N GLY A 169 14.58 12.20 3.29
CA GLY A 169 14.64 11.15 2.28
C GLY A 169 14.04 11.59 0.97
N ARG A 170 14.36 10.88 -0.10
CA ARG A 170 13.72 11.04 -1.40
C ARG A 170 12.88 9.80 -1.70
N PHE A 171 11.62 9.87 -1.35
CA PHE A 171 10.68 8.78 -1.51
C PHE A 171 10.25 8.63 -2.95
N GLU A 172 10.25 7.37 -3.41
CA GLU A 172 9.82 6.99 -4.75
C GLU A 172 9.24 5.56 -4.71
N ASP A 173 8.56 5.16 -5.78
CA ASP A 173 8.12 3.79 -6.02
C ASP A 173 7.29 3.17 -4.90
N PRO A 174 6.20 3.80 -4.46
CA PRO A 174 5.32 3.16 -3.51
C PRO A 174 4.71 1.89 -4.09
N VAL A 175 4.51 0.90 -3.22
CA VAL A 175 3.65 -0.25 -3.49
C VAL A 175 2.63 -0.39 -2.38
N ILE A 176 1.36 -0.44 -2.76
CA ILE A 176 0.24 -0.64 -1.84
C ILE A 176 -0.45 -1.96 -2.16
N TRP A 177 -0.81 -2.73 -1.13
CA TRP A 177 -1.67 -3.89 -1.26
C TRP A 177 -2.52 -4.06 0.00
N ARG A 178 -3.54 -4.90 -0.09
CA ARG A 178 -4.41 -5.25 1.04
C ARG A 178 -4.45 -6.75 1.20
N ASP A 179 -4.29 -7.22 2.43
CA ASP A 179 -4.60 -8.60 2.80
C ASP A 179 -5.91 -8.69 3.61
N HIS A 180 -6.20 -9.85 4.17
CA HIS A 180 -7.39 -10.09 4.99
C HIS A 180 -7.35 -9.36 6.35
N ILE A 181 -6.21 -8.81 6.75
CA ILE A 181 -6.02 -8.08 8.01
C ILE A 181 -6.06 -6.57 7.80
N GLN A 182 -5.26 -6.04 6.88
CA GLN A 182 -4.94 -4.61 6.77
C GLN A 182 -4.46 -4.20 5.37
N TYR A 183 -4.22 -2.92 5.19
CA TYR A 183 -3.46 -2.39 4.07
C TYR A 183 -1.99 -2.28 4.45
N HIS A 184 -1.14 -2.50 3.47
CA HIS A 184 0.31 -2.42 3.53
C HIS A 184 0.79 -1.42 2.50
N LEU A 185 1.82 -0.65 2.86
CA LEU A 185 2.49 0.28 1.96
C LEU A 185 3.99 0.18 2.21
N ILE A 186 4.75 -0.05 1.16
CA ILE A 186 6.20 0.10 1.17
C ILE A 186 6.56 1.25 0.25
N VAL A 187 7.46 2.11 0.69
CA VAL A 187 8.03 3.19 -0.10
C VAL A 187 9.55 3.15 -0.06
N ASN A 188 10.17 3.30 -1.23
CA ASN A 188 11.62 3.31 -1.38
C ASN A 188 12.17 4.72 -1.10
N ASP A 189 13.22 4.83 -0.31
CA ASP A 189 14.11 5.99 -0.27
C ASP A 189 15.32 5.72 -1.15
N TRP A 190 15.31 6.27 -2.35
CA TRP A 190 16.33 5.97 -3.33
C TRP A 190 17.70 6.60 -3.02
N LEU A 191 17.79 7.62 -2.16
CA LEU A 191 19.07 8.15 -1.67
C LEU A 191 19.67 7.22 -0.63
N GLY A 192 18.87 6.79 0.34
CA GLY A 192 19.29 5.88 1.40
C GLY A 192 19.46 4.43 0.94
N ARG A 193 18.93 4.07 -0.24
CA ARG A 193 18.89 2.70 -0.75
C ARG A 193 18.15 1.75 0.20
N ILE A 194 17.16 2.25 0.92
CA ILE A 194 16.33 1.51 1.88
C ILE A 194 14.86 1.72 1.56
N ALA A 195 13.99 0.95 2.18
CA ALA A 195 12.56 1.14 2.08
C ALA A 195 11.90 1.13 3.46
N PHE A 196 10.84 1.90 3.59
CA PHE A 196 10.02 1.98 4.80
C PHE A 196 8.71 1.24 4.61
N TYR A 197 8.20 0.67 5.72
CA TYR A 197 6.95 -0.05 5.75
C TYR A 197 5.91 0.69 6.60
N LEU A 198 4.71 0.80 6.07
CA LEU A 198 3.57 1.42 6.71
C LEU A 198 2.37 0.48 6.67
N ARG A 199 1.49 0.64 7.66
CA ARG A 199 0.25 -0.14 7.80
C ARG A 199 -0.95 0.79 7.93
N SER A 200 -2.12 0.33 7.47
CA SER A 200 -3.38 1.06 7.63
C SER A 200 -4.55 0.09 7.77
N LYS A 201 -5.55 0.44 8.58
CA LYS A 201 -6.80 -0.32 8.66
C LYS A 201 -7.78 0.02 7.52
N ASP A 202 -7.71 1.23 6.97
CA ASP A 202 -8.70 1.81 6.04
C ASP A 202 -8.12 2.21 4.67
N GLY A 203 -6.77 2.19 4.52
CA GLY A 203 -6.06 2.59 3.32
C GLY A 203 -5.86 4.11 3.18
N VAL A 204 -6.33 4.92 4.12
CA VAL A 204 -6.21 6.38 4.12
C VAL A 204 -5.34 6.89 5.25
N ASN A 205 -5.54 6.37 6.46
CA ASN A 205 -4.76 6.72 7.64
C ASN A 205 -3.65 5.69 7.85
N TRP A 206 -2.40 6.13 7.82
CA TRP A 206 -1.22 5.25 7.81
C TRP A 206 -0.38 5.41 9.07
N VAL A 207 0.14 4.30 9.54
CA VAL A 207 1.10 4.22 10.66
C VAL A 207 2.41 3.66 10.11
N VAL A 208 3.52 4.35 10.38
CA VAL A 208 4.87 3.87 10.03
C VAL A 208 5.24 2.75 10.99
N ASP A 209 5.57 1.58 10.46
CA ASP A 209 6.09 0.45 11.25
C ASP A 209 7.59 0.68 11.51
N PRO A 210 8.12 0.32 12.68
CA PRO A 210 9.53 0.55 12.99
C PRO A 210 10.46 -0.34 12.17
N GLY A 211 11.59 0.24 11.75
CA GLY A 211 12.63 -0.43 10.97
C GLY A 211 12.47 -0.27 9.47
N GLU A 212 13.41 -0.83 8.73
CA GLU A 212 13.41 -0.85 7.27
C GLU A 212 12.65 -2.06 6.74
N ALA A 213 11.91 -1.88 5.63
CA ALA A 213 11.21 -2.96 4.95
C ALA A 213 12.18 -3.85 4.18
N TYR A 214 13.14 -3.24 3.51
CA TYR A 214 14.27 -3.89 2.83
C TYR A 214 15.41 -2.90 2.61
N MET A 215 16.58 -3.44 2.32
CA MET A 215 17.82 -2.73 1.98
C MET A 215 18.55 -3.54 0.89
N PRO A 216 19.63 -3.01 0.28
CA PRO A 216 20.43 -3.76 -0.69
C PRO A 216 20.90 -5.12 -0.16
N GLY A 217 21.17 -6.06 -1.05
CA GLY A 217 21.63 -7.40 -0.69
C GLY A 217 20.53 -8.38 -0.24
N VAL A 218 19.24 -8.07 -0.47
CA VAL A 218 18.12 -8.97 -0.10
C VAL A 218 17.91 -10.14 -1.05
N ALA A 219 18.51 -10.14 -2.25
CA ALA A 219 18.43 -11.24 -3.19
C ALA A 219 19.48 -12.30 -2.84
N VAL A 220 19.03 -13.41 -2.27
CA VAL A 220 19.88 -14.57 -1.98
C VAL A 220 19.51 -15.68 -2.95
N HIS A 221 20.49 -16.28 -3.62
CA HIS A 221 20.28 -17.41 -4.51
C HIS A 221 20.12 -18.71 -3.75
N ALA A 222 19.56 -19.72 -4.41
CA ALA A 222 19.36 -21.05 -3.83
C ALA A 222 20.69 -21.77 -3.46
N ASP A 223 21.80 -21.39 -4.08
CA ASP A 223 23.15 -21.84 -3.77
C ASP A 223 23.84 -21.03 -2.65
N GLY A 224 23.17 -20.01 -2.10
CA GLY A 224 23.66 -19.17 -1.02
C GLY A 224 24.42 -17.92 -1.48
N GLN A 225 24.63 -17.73 -2.79
CA GLN A 225 25.22 -16.49 -3.30
C GLN A 225 24.27 -15.31 -3.06
N VAL A 226 24.82 -14.14 -2.75
CA VAL A 226 24.08 -12.90 -2.56
C VAL A 226 24.41 -11.99 -3.74
N GLU A 227 23.37 -11.53 -4.44
CA GLU A 227 23.51 -10.48 -5.44
C GLU A 227 23.30 -9.12 -4.79
N ASP A 228 24.37 -8.34 -4.73
CA ASP A 228 24.34 -6.98 -4.19
C ASP A 228 24.03 -5.99 -5.31
N TRP A 229 22.78 -6.02 -5.81
CA TRP A 229 22.31 -5.01 -6.75
C TRP A 229 22.44 -3.62 -6.13
N PHE A 230 22.98 -2.67 -6.88
CA PHE A 230 23.14 -1.29 -6.43
C PHE A 230 21.79 -0.67 -6.08
N LYS A 231 20.71 -0.98 -6.85
CA LYS A 231 19.37 -0.52 -6.59
C LYS A 231 18.36 -1.67 -6.65
N TYR A 232 17.42 -1.61 -5.72
CA TYR A 232 16.17 -2.37 -5.70
C TYR A 232 15.03 -1.35 -5.72
N GLU A 233 14.36 -1.22 -6.86
CA GLU A 233 13.29 -0.26 -7.08
C GLU A 233 12.02 -0.93 -7.59
N ARG A 234 10.94 -0.17 -7.72
CA ARG A 234 9.70 -0.62 -8.34
C ARG A 234 9.15 -1.92 -7.77
N LEU A 235 9.31 -2.14 -6.46
CA LEU A 235 8.71 -3.29 -5.80
C LEU A 235 7.24 -3.43 -6.18
N LYS A 236 6.85 -4.63 -6.57
CA LYS A 236 5.45 -5.07 -6.69
C LYS A 236 5.31 -6.43 -6.05
N VAL A 237 4.13 -6.72 -5.49
CA VAL A 237 3.87 -7.99 -4.82
C VAL A 237 2.86 -8.82 -5.59
N TYR A 238 3.05 -10.14 -5.56
CA TYR A 238 2.01 -11.09 -5.94
C TYR A 238 1.38 -11.65 -4.66
N GLN A 239 0.05 -11.72 -4.64
CA GLN A 239 -0.73 -12.06 -3.46
C GLN A 239 -1.40 -13.43 -3.59
N ASP A 240 -1.51 -14.16 -2.47
CA ASP A 240 -2.32 -15.36 -2.37
C ASP A 240 -3.82 -15.07 -2.25
N LYS A 241 -4.63 -16.11 -2.05
CA LYS A 241 -6.09 -16.00 -1.87
C LYS A 241 -6.53 -15.21 -0.63
N TYR A 242 -5.64 -15.01 0.34
CA TYR A 242 -5.87 -14.20 1.54
C TYR A 242 -5.34 -12.77 1.40
N GLY A 243 -4.78 -12.43 0.25
CA GLY A 243 -4.15 -11.14 -0.01
C GLY A 243 -2.73 -11.00 0.55
N ARG A 244 -2.15 -12.06 1.15
CA ARG A 244 -0.78 -12.01 1.67
C ARG A 244 0.21 -11.97 0.52
N ALA A 245 1.26 -11.16 0.66
CA ALA A 245 2.35 -11.12 -0.30
C ALA A 245 3.16 -12.43 -0.24
N ILE A 246 3.22 -13.18 -1.34
CA ILE A 246 3.96 -14.44 -1.46
C ILE A 246 5.13 -14.36 -2.44
N GLN A 247 5.23 -13.26 -3.18
CA GLN A 247 6.35 -12.97 -4.06
C GLN A 247 6.54 -11.47 -4.19
N ALA A 248 7.79 -11.03 -4.21
CA ALA A 248 8.23 -9.69 -4.55
C ALA A 248 8.83 -9.67 -5.96
N ASN A 249 8.45 -8.68 -6.77
CA ASN A 249 9.08 -8.37 -8.04
C ASN A 249 9.80 -7.05 -7.90
N PHE A 250 11.08 -7.00 -8.25
CA PHE A 250 11.89 -5.79 -8.21
C PHE A 250 12.44 -5.45 -9.60
N ALA A 251 12.54 -4.17 -9.87
CA ALA A 251 13.46 -3.66 -10.85
C ALA A 251 14.82 -3.46 -10.18
N VAL A 252 15.88 -4.00 -10.76
CA VAL A 252 17.24 -3.95 -10.22
C VAL A 252 18.24 -3.47 -11.26
N ILE A 253 19.29 -2.82 -10.78
CA ILE A 253 20.45 -2.41 -11.57
C ILE A 253 21.69 -2.45 -10.66
N ASP A 254 22.83 -2.84 -11.17
CA ASP A 254 24.05 -3.02 -10.38
C ASP A 254 24.98 -1.79 -10.38
N THR A 255 24.61 -0.75 -11.12
CA THR A 255 25.36 0.52 -11.20
C THR A 255 24.44 1.73 -11.06
N LEU A 256 25.00 2.93 -11.12
CA LEU A 256 24.21 4.16 -11.22
C LEU A 256 23.51 4.22 -12.58
N LYS A 257 22.25 4.64 -12.60
CA LYS A 257 21.41 4.68 -13.81
C LYS A 257 22.02 5.47 -14.97
N ASN A 258 22.80 6.51 -14.68
CA ASN A 258 23.49 7.33 -15.68
C ASN A 258 24.85 6.74 -16.13
N GLU A 259 25.32 5.68 -15.47
CA GLU A 259 26.56 4.97 -15.82
C GLU A 259 26.29 3.71 -16.64
N ASP A 260 25.05 3.26 -16.68
CA ASP A 260 24.60 2.13 -17.49
C ASP A 260 24.85 2.39 -18.98
N LYS A 261 25.44 1.42 -19.68
CA LYS A 261 25.91 1.54 -21.07
C LYS A 261 25.34 0.42 -21.94
N PRO A 262 25.30 0.63 -23.27
CA PRO A 262 24.88 -0.40 -24.20
C PRO A 262 25.74 -1.66 -24.07
N PHE A 263 25.11 -2.82 -24.00
CA PHE A 263 25.73 -4.15 -24.00
C PHE A 263 26.72 -4.42 -22.86
N ASP A 264 26.64 -3.69 -21.77
CA ASP A 264 27.54 -3.90 -20.64
C ASP A 264 27.09 -5.02 -19.68
N HIS A 265 25.97 -5.64 -19.92
CA HIS A 265 25.34 -6.69 -19.12
C HIS A 265 24.98 -6.28 -17.67
N HIS A 266 25.14 -5.01 -17.33
CA HIS A 266 24.73 -4.41 -16.06
C HIS A 266 23.32 -3.82 -16.13
N SER A 267 22.65 -4.04 -17.23
CA SER A 267 21.41 -3.44 -17.57
C SER A 267 20.28 -3.77 -16.60
N SER A 268 19.27 -2.97 -16.68
CA SER A 268 18.09 -3.05 -15.85
C SER A 268 17.34 -4.37 -16.05
N LYS A 269 17.02 -5.04 -14.95
CA LYS A 269 16.35 -6.34 -14.92
C LYS A 269 15.13 -6.29 -14.02
N ASN A 270 14.18 -7.18 -14.30
CA ASN A 270 13.08 -7.45 -13.39
C ASN A 270 13.28 -8.84 -12.77
N ILE A 271 13.47 -8.88 -11.45
CA ILE A 271 13.69 -10.12 -10.72
C ILE A 271 12.49 -10.47 -9.85
N SER A 272 12.25 -11.77 -9.69
CA SER A 272 11.23 -12.33 -8.79
C SER A 272 11.89 -12.98 -7.59
N ILE A 273 11.42 -12.63 -6.38
CA ILE A 273 11.91 -13.19 -5.13
C ILE A 273 10.73 -13.79 -4.37
N PRO A 274 10.70 -15.10 -4.09
CA PRO A 274 9.66 -15.69 -3.27
C PRO A 274 9.68 -15.14 -1.85
N LEU A 275 8.49 -14.99 -1.24
CA LEU A 275 8.33 -14.51 0.13
C LEU A 275 7.77 -15.60 1.02
N ASN A 276 8.17 -15.60 2.29
CA ASN A 276 7.50 -16.35 3.32
C ASN A 276 6.21 -15.59 3.71
N PRO A 277 5.01 -16.15 3.48
CA PRO A 277 3.76 -15.48 3.80
C PRO A 277 3.59 -15.33 5.32
N GLY A 278 2.92 -14.28 5.74
CA GLY A 278 2.51 -14.13 7.14
C GLY A 278 1.54 -15.24 7.58
N LEU A 279 1.59 -15.64 8.84
CA LEU A 279 0.70 -16.64 9.41
C LEU A 279 -0.76 -16.14 9.44
N LEU A 280 -1.70 -17.06 9.30
CA LEU A 280 -3.13 -16.77 9.53
C LEU A 280 -3.42 -16.83 11.03
N LEU A 281 -3.71 -15.67 11.60
CA LEU A 281 -3.89 -15.49 13.03
C LEU A 281 -5.31 -15.02 13.37
N THR A 282 -5.83 -15.48 14.50
CA THR A 282 -7.10 -15.00 15.07
C THR A 282 -6.93 -14.75 16.57
N ILE A 283 -7.24 -13.56 17.05
CA ILE A 283 -7.36 -13.28 18.48
C ILE A 283 -8.72 -13.84 18.95
N LEU A 284 -8.68 -14.63 20.02
CA LEU A 284 -9.87 -15.29 20.56
C LEU A 284 -10.55 -14.49 21.68
N ASP A 285 -9.91 -13.43 22.19
CA ASP A 285 -10.42 -12.58 23.24
C ASP A 285 -11.28 -11.46 22.65
N GLU A 286 -12.56 -11.41 23.01
CA GLU A 286 -13.51 -10.40 22.50
C GLU A 286 -13.39 -9.04 23.21
N LYS A 287 -12.80 -9.03 24.42
CA LYS A 287 -12.67 -7.80 25.21
C LYS A 287 -11.46 -6.99 24.76
N PRO A 288 -11.52 -5.64 24.86
CA PRO A 288 -10.40 -4.78 24.56
C PRO A 288 -9.12 -5.19 25.31
N ILE A 289 -8.05 -5.36 24.55
CA ILE A 289 -6.71 -5.62 25.08
C ILE A 289 -6.12 -4.29 25.53
N THR A 290 -5.60 -4.27 26.76
CA THR A 290 -4.97 -3.11 27.39
C THR A 290 -3.66 -3.51 28.06
N SER A 291 -2.91 -2.55 28.58
CA SER A 291 -1.71 -2.82 29.38
C SER A 291 -1.99 -3.67 30.64
N GLY A 292 -3.23 -3.69 31.13
CA GLY A 292 -3.67 -4.50 32.28
C GLY A 292 -4.20 -5.89 31.92
N THR A 293 -4.25 -6.25 30.64
CA THR A 293 -4.70 -7.57 30.21
C THR A 293 -3.76 -8.66 30.71
N LYS A 294 -4.30 -9.68 31.39
CA LYS A 294 -3.48 -10.74 32.01
C LYS A 294 -3.02 -11.77 30.99
N THR A 295 -3.89 -12.17 30.10
CA THR A 295 -3.61 -13.21 29.10
C THR A 295 -4.22 -12.80 27.76
N ILE A 296 -3.57 -13.20 26.65
CA ILE A 296 -4.05 -13.00 25.29
C ILE A 296 -3.99 -14.35 24.58
N ARG A 297 -5.11 -14.79 24.01
CA ARG A 297 -5.20 -16.06 23.29
C ARG A 297 -5.21 -15.81 21.80
N VAL A 298 -4.26 -16.42 21.09
CA VAL A 298 -4.12 -16.30 19.63
C VAL A 298 -4.15 -17.69 19.02
N LYS A 299 -5.03 -17.88 18.06
CA LYS A 299 -5.08 -19.09 17.25
C LYS A 299 -4.19 -18.90 16.02
N ILE A 300 -3.29 -19.86 15.78
CA ILE A 300 -2.46 -19.98 14.57
C ILE A 300 -3.07 -21.09 13.73
N GLN A 301 -3.51 -20.77 12.52
CA GLN A 301 -4.16 -21.70 11.61
C GLN A 301 -3.13 -22.56 10.89
N ALA A 302 -3.42 -23.85 10.78
CA ALA A 302 -2.67 -24.77 9.92
C ALA A 302 -3.00 -24.52 8.45
N GLU A 303 -2.00 -24.68 7.60
CA GLU A 303 -2.12 -24.55 6.15
C GLU A 303 -1.47 -25.73 5.44
N GLU A 304 -1.67 -25.83 4.14
CA GLU A 304 -0.96 -26.84 3.34
C GLU A 304 0.57 -26.61 3.44
N GLY A 305 1.30 -27.67 3.84
CA GLY A 305 2.75 -27.58 4.06
C GLY A 305 3.18 -26.87 5.35
N PHE A 306 2.24 -26.50 6.23
CA PHE A 306 2.54 -25.88 7.53
C PHE A 306 1.66 -26.43 8.65
N ASN A 307 2.30 -27.03 9.65
CA ASN A 307 1.66 -27.51 10.88
C ASN A 307 2.15 -26.71 12.08
N PRO A 308 1.35 -25.78 12.65
CA PRO A 308 1.79 -24.92 13.75
C PRO A 308 2.15 -25.70 15.01
N GLN A 309 1.64 -26.93 15.18
CA GLN A 309 1.95 -27.76 16.38
C GLN A 309 3.35 -28.40 16.30
N THR A 310 3.90 -28.60 15.10
CA THR A 310 5.19 -29.27 14.92
C THR A 310 6.29 -28.36 14.41
N ASP A 311 5.95 -27.34 13.63
CA ASP A 311 6.92 -26.56 12.85
C ASP A 311 7.42 -25.30 13.57
N ILE A 312 6.68 -24.85 14.60
CA ILE A 312 7.02 -23.63 15.32
C ILE A 312 7.95 -23.93 16.51
N ASP A 313 8.98 -23.13 16.71
CA ASP A 313 9.66 -22.97 17.99
C ASP A 313 8.83 -22.06 18.91
N VAL A 314 7.96 -22.66 19.69
CA VAL A 314 6.99 -21.98 20.54
C VAL A 314 7.65 -21.00 21.51
N ASN A 315 8.85 -21.30 22.03
CA ASN A 315 9.56 -20.44 22.99
C ASN A 315 10.07 -19.14 22.34
N SER A 316 10.22 -19.13 21.02
CA SER A 316 10.64 -17.95 20.26
C SER A 316 9.52 -16.94 20.05
N LEU A 317 8.25 -17.34 20.25
CA LEU A 317 7.10 -16.49 19.92
C LEU A 317 7.01 -15.26 20.83
N ARG A 318 6.74 -14.11 20.20
CA ARG A 318 6.40 -12.85 20.87
C ARG A 318 5.16 -12.27 20.20
N PHE A 319 4.24 -11.71 21.00
CA PHE A 319 3.00 -11.11 20.51
C PHE A 319 2.78 -9.73 21.12
N GLY A 320 2.26 -8.78 20.36
CA GLY A 320 1.96 -7.42 20.80
C GLY A 320 2.01 -6.39 19.68
N ALA A 321 2.11 -5.12 20.05
CA ALA A 321 2.32 -4.04 19.08
C ALA A 321 3.65 -4.22 18.35
N SER A 322 3.71 -3.76 17.09
CA SER A 322 4.92 -3.88 16.26
C SER A 322 6.15 -3.25 16.91
N GLU A 323 5.98 -2.14 17.61
CA GLU A 323 7.04 -1.43 18.34
C GLU A 323 7.65 -2.26 19.49
N GLU A 324 6.92 -3.26 19.97
CA GLU A 324 7.44 -4.19 20.97
C GLU A 324 8.10 -5.40 20.31
N VAL A 325 7.37 -6.09 19.45
CA VAL A 325 7.83 -7.38 18.92
C VAL A 325 8.99 -7.25 17.91
N ASN A 326 9.06 -6.18 17.14
CA ASN A 326 10.16 -5.93 16.19
C ASN A 326 11.51 -5.73 16.90
N TYR A 327 11.49 -5.29 18.16
CA TYR A 327 12.70 -5.14 19.00
C TYR A 327 12.91 -6.31 19.96
N GLY A 328 12.27 -7.46 19.73
CA GLY A 328 12.44 -8.67 20.55
C GLY A 328 11.69 -8.65 21.88
N ARG A 329 10.87 -7.63 22.13
CA ARG A 329 9.99 -7.50 23.30
C ARG A 329 8.62 -8.10 23.01
N GLY A 330 7.62 -7.78 23.81
CA GLY A 330 6.24 -8.27 23.69
C GLY A 330 5.93 -9.42 24.63
N CYS A 331 4.71 -9.90 24.53
CA CYS A 331 4.17 -10.98 25.33
C CYS A 331 4.88 -12.31 25.09
N GLN A 332 5.21 -13.03 26.16
CA GLN A 332 5.79 -14.37 26.10
C GLN A 332 4.69 -15.43 26.22
N VAL A 333 4.96 -16.62 25.70
CA VAL A 333 4.06 -17.76 25.76
C VAL A 333 3.94 -18.27 27.19
N LEU A 334 2.71 -18.54 27.63
CA LEU A 334 2.41 -19.24 28.90
C LEU A 334 2.09 -20.71 28.62
N THR A 335 1.13 -20.97 27.73
CA THR A 335 0.68 -22.32 27.38
C THR A 335 0.30 -22.42 25.93
N THR A 336 0.25 -23.65 25.44
CA THR A 336 -0.30 -23.96 24.10
C THR A 336 -1.30 -25.10 24.24
N GLU A 337 -2.30 -25.12 23.36
CA GLU A 337 -3.27 -26.18 23.23
C GLU A 337 -3.56 -26.49 21.75
N SER A 338 -3.79 -27.75 21.43
CA SER A 338 -4.18 -28.16 20.08
C SER A 338 -5.67 -27.88 19.85
N ALA A 339 -6.00 -27.30 18.71
CA ALA A 339 -7.37 -27.05 18.26
C ALA A 339 -7.58 -27.70 16.88
N GLY A 340 -7.76 -29.01 16.86
CA GLY A 340 -7.71 -29.81 15.65
C GLY A 340 -6.30 -29.79 15.05
N LYS A 341 -6.16 -29.21 13.85
CA LYS A 341 -4.85 -28.99 13.19
C LYS A 341 -4.19 -27.68 13.61
N ASP A 342 -4.99 -26.73 14.12
CA ASP A 342 -4.52 -25.41 14.54
C ASP A 342 -3.83 -25.46 15.91
N LEU A 343 -3.12 -24.41 16.25
CA LEU A 343 -2.49 -24.20 17.54
C LEU A 343 -3.07 -22.95 18.20
N ILE A 344 -3.55 -23.07 19.44
CA ILE A 344 -3.89 -21.92 20.27
C ILE A 344 -2.71 -21.66 21.21
N VAL A 345 -2.23 -20.42 21.17
CA VAL A 345 -1.16 -19.94 22.05
C VAL A 345 -1.75 -18.95 23.03
N THR A 346 -1.56 -19.17 24.33
CA THR A 346 -1.89 -18.23 25.38
C THR A 346 -0.62 -17.49 25.80
N PHE A 347 -0.63 -16.18 25.60
CA PHE A 347 0.45 -15.28 25.96
C PHE A 347 0.20 -14.64 27.33
N ASN A 348 1.27 -14.37 28.08
CA ASN A 348 1.24 -13.44 29.21
C ASN A 348 1.01 -12.02 28.67
N GLY A 349 -0.11 -11.37 29.00
CA GLY A 349 -0.47 -10.07 28.48
C GLY A 349 0.45 -8.90 28.86
N LYS A 350 1.38 -9.12 29.79
CA LYS A 350 2.34 -8.10 30.22
C LYS A 350 3.29 -7.74 29.09
N GLY A 351 3.43 -6.43 28.81
CA GLY A 351 4.34 -5.93 27.78
C GLY A 351 3.78 -6.03 26.35
N ASN A 352 2.44 -6.15 26.18
CA ASN A 352 1.82 -6.23 24.86
C ASN A 352 1.97 -4.94 24.02
N GLY A 353 2.17 -3.77 24.64
CA GLY A 353 2.31 -2.47 23.95
C GLY A 353 1.07 -1.98 23.20
N ILE A 354 -0.06 -2.71 23.28
CA ILE A 354 -1.28 -2.39 22.53
C ILE A 354 -1.95 -1.16 23.17
N THR A 355 -2.06 -0.10 22.37
CA THR A 355 -2.73 1.15 22.71
C THR A 355 -4.08 1.24 22.00
N LYS A 356 -4.82 2.33 22.25
CA LYS A 356 -6.09 2.63 21.56
C LYS A 356 -5.91 2.84 20.04
N ASP A 357 -4.69 3.14 19.60
CA ASP A 357 -4.38 3.43 18.18
C ASP A 357 -3.90 2.17 17.43
N GLU A 358 -3.65 1.05 18.17
CA GLU A 358 -3.34 -0.23 17.54
C GLU A 358 -4.60 -0.88 16.97
N PHE A 359 -4.48 -1.49 15.80
CA PHE A 359 -5.58 -2.19 15.13
C PHE A 359 -5.22 -3.63 14.76
N ALA A 360 -3.94 -3.93 14.51
CA ALA A 360 -3.47 -5.25 14.11
C ALA A 360 -2.14 -5.60 14.78
N PRO A 361 -2.16 -6.10 16.02
CA PRO A 361 -0.96 -6.57 16.70
C PRO A 361 -0.28 -7.70 15.94
N LYS A 362 1.03 -7.78 16.13
CA LYS A 362 1.95 -8.66 15.42
C LYS A 362 2.38 -9.84 16.29
N LEU A 363 2.50 -10.99 15.67
CA LEU A 363 3.23 -12.13 16.17
C LEU A 363 4.53 -12.26 15.40
N ILE A 364 5.64 -12.49 16.09
CA ILE A 364 6.93 -12.82 15.49
C ILE A 364 7.56 -14.00 16.24
N GLY A 365 8.34 -14.80 15.55
CA GLY A 365 9.07 -15.93 16.12
C GLY A 365 9.88 -16.66 15.08
N LYS A 366 10.14 -17.94 15.32
CA LYS A 366 10.93 -18.80 14.43
C LYS A 366 10.25 -20.12 14.18
N TYR A 367 10.44 -20.65 12.99
CA TYR A 367 10.29 -22.07 12.72
C TYR A 367 11.40 -22.86 13.43
N LYS A 368 11.21 -24.15 13.64
CA LYS A 368 12.25 -25.04 14.21
C LYS A 368 13.53 -25.10 13.38
N ASP A 369 13.44 -24.82 12.09
CA ASP A 369 14.59 -24.72 11.17
C ASP A 369 15.33 -23.37 11.24
N GLY A 370 14.88 -22.45 12.13
CA GLY A 370 15.49 -21.15 12.36
C GLY A 370 14.98 -20.01 11.48
N ARG A 371 14.20 -20.28 10.43
CA ARG A 371 13.57 -19.25 9.61
C ARG A 371 12.62 -18.38 10.44
N ILE A 372 12.55 -17.09 10.13
CA ILE A 372 11.63 -16.16 10.81
C ILE A 372 10.20 -16.44 10.34
N LEU A 373 9.26 -16.48 11.28
CA LEU A 373 7.82 -16.43 11.04
C LEU A 373 7.23 -15.14 11.62
N TYR A 374 6.16 -14.68 11.00
CA TYR A 374 5.41 -13.52 11.49
C TYR A 374 3.95 -13.61 11.06
N GLY A 375 3.10 -12.80 11.67
CA GLY A 375 1.71 -12.63 11.24
C GLY A 375 1.09 -11.46 11.99
N TYR A 376 -0.04 -10.97 11.47
CA TYR A 376 -0.86 -9.96 12.10
C TYR A 376 -2.24 -10.53 12.40
N ALA A 377 -2.91 -10.02 13.42
CA ALA A 377 -4.28 -10.39 13.74
C ALA A 377 -5.13 -9.15 13.97
N ARG A 378 -6.34 -9.11 13.41
CA ARG A 378 -7.30 -8.04 13.70
C ARG A 378 -7.70 -8.05 15.16
N LEU A 379 -7.77 -6.87 15.77
CA LEU A 379 -8.41 -6.70 17.08
C LEU A 379 -9.93 -6.81 16.89
N PRO A 380 -10.62 -7.76 17.56
CA PRO A 380 -12.02 -8.07 17.25
C PRO A 380 -13.03 -6.99 17.65
N TYR A 381 -12.61 -6.00 18.44
CA TYR A 381 -13.43 -4.88 18.93
C TYR A 381 -13.22 -3.57 18.16
N ILE A 382 -12.53 -3.61 17.02
CA ILE A 382 -12.27 -2.44 16.16
C ILE A 382 -13.05 -2.58 14.85
N ASP A 383 -13.70 -1.49 14.43
CA ASP A 383 -14.28 -1.37 13.11
C ASP A 383 -13.21 -1.08 12.06
N TYR A 384 -13.11 -1.94 11.04
CA TYR A 384 -12.17 -1.79 9.93
C TYR A 384 -12.78 -1.12 8.70
N ILE A 385 -14.10 -1.14 8.61
CA ILE A 385 -14.83 -0.50 7.52
C ILE A 385 -15.66 0.63 8.10
N GLU A 386 -15.17 1.85 7.90
CA GLU A 386 -15.76 3.08 8.43
C GLU A 386 -16.13 4.05 7.30
N PRO A 387 -17.07 4.98 7.52
CA PRO A 387 -17.26 6.10 6.61
C PRO A 387 -16.01 6.98 6.60
N ILE A 388 -15.70 7.58 5.47
CA ILE A 388 -14.58 8.51 5.30
C ILE A 388 -15.13 9.80 4.71
N LEU A 389 -15.49 10.74 5.57
CA LEU A 389 -16.00 12.04 5.15
C LEU A 389 -14.83 12.98 4.80
N SER A 390 -14.88 13.55 3.61
CA SER A 390 -13.88 14.49 3.12
C SER A 390 -14.54 15.75 2.60
N ALA A 391 -14.07 16.91 3.04
CA ALA A 391 -14.54 18.21 2.59
C ALA A 391 -13.62 18.83 1.55
N CYS A 392 -14.17 19.66 0.66
CA CYS A 392 -13.46 20.64 -0.14
C CYS A 392 -13.22 21.93 0.64
N ALA A 393 -12.38 22.82 0.13
CA ALA A 393 -12.18 24.15 0.70
C ALA A 393 -13.51 24.90 0.78
N PRO A 394 -13.78 25.63 1.90
CA PRO A 394 -15.01 26.38 2.06
C PRO A 394 -15.05 27.59 1.13
N VAL A 395 -16.20 27.86 0.52
CA VAL A 395 -16.45 29.03 -0.30
C VAL A 395 -17.27 30.03 0.48
N PHE A 396 -16.75 31.26 0.66
CA PHE A 396 -17.42 32.30 1.39
C PHE A 396 -18.11 33.31 0.45
N THR A 397 -19.33 33.70 0.78
CA THR A 397 -20.13 34.67 0.03
C THR A 397 -20.77 35.67 0.96
N LYS A 398 -20.60 36.98 0.69
CA LYS A 398 -21.33 38.02 1.40
C LYS A 398 -22.76 38.08 0.86
N SER A 399 -23.73 38.00 1.75
CA SER A 399 -25.15 38.12 1.45
C SER A 399 -25.71 39.31 2.26
N GLY A 400 -26.91 39.79 1.91
CA GLY A 400 -27.61 40.83 2.71
C GLY A 400 -27.92 40.41 4.14
N LYS A 401 -27.71 39.14 4.49
CA LYS A 401 -27.89 38.57 5.85
C LYS A 401 -26.59 38.31 6.61
N GLY A 402 -25.44 38.64 6.03
CA GLY A 402 -24.12 38.43 6.62
C GLY A 402 -23.19 37.60 5.74
N LEU A 403 -22.22 36.91 6.36
CA LEU A 403 -21.30 36.01 5.68
C LEU A 403 -21.87 34.58 5.67
N GLU A 404 -21.97 34.00 4.50
CA GLU A 404 -22.35 32.61 4.28
C GLU A 404 -21.13 31.81 3.86
N CYS A 405 -21.06 30.51 4.24
CA CYS A 405 -19.99 29.58 3.92
C CYS A 405 -20.60 28.30 3.35
N THR A 406 -20.24 27.94 2.15
CA THR A 406 -20.61 26.67 1.52
C THR A 406 -19.46 25.70 1.57
N VAL A 407 -19.70 24.45 2.00
CA VAL A 407 -18.72 23.38 2.08
C VAL A 407 -19.26 22.15 1.37
N GLU A 408 -18.59 21.68 0.32
CA GLU A 408 -18.86 20.36 -0.27
C GLU A 408 -18.27 19.28 0.63
N ILE A 409 -19.09 18.27 0.98
CA ILE A 409 -18.68 17.09 1.75
C ILE A 409 -19.08 15.84 1.02
N GLN A 410 -18.16 14.89 0.91
CA GLN A 410 -18.39 13.59 0.27
C GLN A 410 -17.93 12.45 1.16
N ASN A 411 -18.67 11.32 1.14
CA ASN A 411 -18.29 10.10 1.83
C ASN A 411 -17.49 9.17 0.88
N PHE A 412 -16.20 9.00 1.13
CA PHE A 412 -15.32 8.07 0.41
C PHE A 412 -15.14 6.73 1.14
N GLY A 413 -15.88 6.52 2.24
CA GLY A 413 -15.92 5.24 2.95
C GLY A 413 -16.70 4.18 2.18
N GLN A 414 -16.55 2.94 2.63
CA GLN A 414 -17.23 1.77 2.05
C GLN A 414 -18.62 1.56 2.64
N VAL A 415 -18.96 2.28 3.70
CA VAL A 415 -20.27 2.24 4.39
C VAL A 415 -20.83 3.65 4.53
N GLY A 416 -22.15 3.73 4.77
CA GLY A 416 -22.82 4.99 4.98
C GLY A 416 -22.39 5.67 6.28
N SER A 417 -22.29 7.02 6.25
CA SER A 417 -22.03 7.81 7.46
C SER A 417 -23.32 7.99 8.28
N LYS A 418 -23.15 8.27 9.56
CA LYS A 418 -24.19 8.88 10.39
C LYS A 418 -24.22 10.39 10.12
N LYS A 419 -25.21 11.10 10.71
CA LYS A 419 -25.15 12.57 10.78
C LYS A 419 -23.90 12.99 11.52
N ALA A 420 -23.18 13.97 10.99
CA ALA A 420 -21.93 14.45 11.52
C ALA A 420 -21.95 15.97 11.71
N LEU A 421 -21.09 16.49 12.57
CA LEU A 421 -20.88 17.93 12.72
C LEU A 421 -19.71 18.37 11.84
N VAL A 422 -19.89 19.36 10.97
CA VAL A 422 -18.81 20.04 10.27
C VAL A 422 -18.47 21.34 10.97
N GLU A 423 -17.19 21.60 11.17
CA GLU A 423 -16.66 22.84 11.73
C GLU A 423 -15.62 23.43 10.79
N VAL A 424 -15.76 24.70 10.46
CA VAL A 424 -14.80 25.49 9.69
C VAL A 424 -14.08 26.42 10.66
N ALA A 425 -12.75 26.36 10.67
CA ALA A 425 -11.92 27.15 11.58
C ALA A 425 -10.58 27.52 10.92
N TYR A 426 -9.88 28.51 11.48
CA TYR A 426 -8.51 28.87 11.12
C TYR A 426 -7.63 29.02 12.34
N LYS A 427 -6.31 28.98 12.16
CA LYS A 427 -5.35 29.26 13.24
C LYS A 427 -4.90 30.72 13.21
N LYS A 428 -4.97 31.40 14.36
CA LYS A 428 -4.40 32.70 14.59
C LYS A 428 -3.60 32.67 15.90
N GLU A 429 -2.31 32.96 15.83
CA GLU A 429 -1.41 32.99 17.00
C GLU A 429 -1.47 31.72 17.85
N GLY A 430 -1.52 30.55 17.18
CA GLY A 430 -1.60 29.23 17.84
C GLY A 430 -2.99 28.87 18.38
N LYS A 431 -3.99 29.77 18.28
CA LYS A 431 -5.38 29.51 18.71
C LYS A 431 -6.26 29.12 17.52
N THR A 432 -7.12 28.13 17.71
CA THR A 432 -8.14 27.75 16.73
C THR A 432 -9.37 28.68 16.87
N ILE A 433 -9.70 29.37 15.79
CA ILE A 433 -10.86 30.28 15.74
C ILE A 433 -11.93 29.66 14.85
N LYS A 434 -13.05 29.29 15.45
CA LYS A 434 -14.21 28.72 14.77
C LYS A 434 -14.99 29.81 14.02
N VAL A 435 -15.17 29.60 12.73
CA VAL A 435 -15.85 30.53 11.80
C VAL A 435 -17.30 30.11 11.56
N ALA A 436 -17.52 28.83 11.25
CA ALA A 436 -18.82 28.28 10.95
C ALA A 436 -18.95 26.85 11.45
N SER A 437 -20.17 26.39 11.64
CA SER A 437 -20.47 24.98 11.89
C SER A 437 -21.89 24.62 11.52
N GLY A 438 -22.12 23.35 11.19
CA GLY A 438 -23.44 22.83 10.90
C GLY A 438 -23.48 21.32 10.80
N MET A 439 -24.69 20.77 10.59
CA MET A 439 -24.88 19.33 10.52
C MET A 439 -24.80 18.84 9.09
N VAL A 440 -24.00 17.83 8.89
CA VAL A 440 -23.93 17.03 7.66
C VAL A 440 -24.97 15.89 7.76
N PRO A 441 -25.84 15.68 6.77
CA PRO A 441 -26.75 14.55 6.76
C PRO A 441 -25.96 13.24 6.67
N ALA A 442 -26.62 12.11 6.93
CA ALA A 442 -26.06 10.80 6.64
C ALA A 442 -25.84 10.65 5.12
N LEU A 443 -24.64 10.26 4.72
CA LEU A 443 -24.24 10.10 3.32
C LEU A 443 -23.96 8.62 3.02
N LYS A 444 -24.49 8.10 1.92
CA LYS A 444 -24.11 6.79 1.38
C LYS A 444 -22.67 6.82 0.86
N PRO A 445 -22.03 5.65 0.62
CA PRO A 445 -20.74 5.61 -0.07
C PRO A 445 -20.76 6.40 -1.38
N TYR A 446 -19.76 7.26 -1.59
CA TYR A 446 -19.59 8.16 -2.74
C TYR A 446 -20.67 9.25 -2.91
N GLU A 447 -21.66 9.35 -2.02
CA GLU A 447 -22.63 10.44 -2.02
C GLU A 447 -21.96 11.74 -1.53
N LYS A 448 -22.29 12.86 -2.17
CA LYS A 448 -21.83 14.18 -1.79
C LYS A 448 -22.99 15.15 -1.56
N THR A 449 -22.73 16.20 -0.79
CA THR A 449 -23.68 17.26 -0.49
C THR A 449 -22.97 18.58 -0.25
N ASP A 450 -23.63 19.68 -0.57
CA ASP A 450 -23.19 21.03 -0.20
C ASP A 450 -23.93 21.45 1.06
N ILE A 451 -23.17 21.92 2.06
CA ILE A 451 -23.70 22.43 3.32
C ILE A 451 -23.53 23.95 3.36
N LEU A 452 -24.65 24.65 3.45
CA LEU A 452 -24.68 26.10 3.65
C LEU A 452 -24.64 26.42 5.16
N LEU A 453 -23.66 27.17 5.58
CA LEU A 453 -23.39 27.55 6.96
C LEU A 453 -23.44 29.07 7.12
N SER A 454 -24.02 29.55 8.21
CA SER A 454 -23.84 30.95 8.61
C SER A 454 -22.46 31.14 9.23
N ALA A 455 -21.65 32.03 8.67
CA ALA A 455 -20.29 32.27 9.12
C ALA A 455 -20.21 33.54 9.95
N LYS A 456 -19.29 33.55 10.93
CA LYS A 456 -18.92 34.76 11.64
C LYS A 456 -18.06 35.61 10.72
N ASP A 457 -18.36 36.91 10.66
CA ASP A 457 -17.53 37.88 9.94
C ASP A 457 -16.30 38.26 10.81
N VAL A 458 -15.28 37.39 10.71
CA VAL A 458 -14.01 37.51 11.48
C VAL A 458 -12.83 37.83 10.57
N PHE A 459 -13.08 38.03 9.27
CA PHE A 459 -12.04 38.26 8.29
C PHE A 459 -11.75 39.75 8.11
N GLU A 460 -10.46 40.09 8.09
CA GLU A 460 -9.98 41.45 7.80
C GLU A 460 -9.72 41.56 6.29
N GLU A 461 -10.17 42.60 5.66
CA GLU A 461 -9.99 42.87 4.23
C GLU A 461 -8.50 42.89 3.86
N GLY A 462 -8.11 42.18 2.79
CA GLY A 462 -6.74 42.09 2.29
C GLY A 462 -5.81 41.14 3.06
N LYS A 463 -6.31 40.37 4.03
CA LYS A 463 -5.53 39.34 4.71
C LYS A 463 -5.86 37.93 4.18
N GLU A 464 -4.81 37.09 4.02
CA GLU A 464 -4.95 35.66 3.76
C GLU A 464 -5.13 34.91 5.07
N TYR A 465 -6.01 33.92 5.05
CA TYR A 465 -6.31 33.05 6.18
C TYR A 465 -6.11 31.58 5.77
N ASP A 466 -5.30 30.85 6.53
CA ASP A 466 -5.18 29.40 6.38
C ASP A 466 -6.40 28.72 7.02
N LEU A 467 -7.38 28.37 6.17
CA LEU A 467 -8.63 27.69 6.55
C LEU A 467 -8.47 26.18 6.59
N SER A 468 -7.29 25.68 6.87
CA SER A 468 -6.90 24.27 6.80
C SER A 468 -7.59 23.35 7.83
N LEU A 469 -8.47 23.87 8.69
CA LEU A 469 -9.12 23.10 9.74
C LEU A 469 -10.63 22.93 9.44
N ILE A 470 -10.96 21.95 8.57
CA ILE A 470 -12.30 21.43 8.51
C ILE A 470 -12.30 20.14 9.33
N HIS A 471 -13.02 20.17 10.46
CA HIS A 471 -13.22 19.01 11.31
C HIS A 471 -14.62 18.44 11.10
N ILE A 472 -14.72 17.15 10.87
CA ILE A 472 -15.99 16.42 10.72
C ILE A 472 -16.00 15.33 11.79
N SER A 473 -16.97 15.37 12.70
CA SER A 473 -17.11 14.46 13.85
C SER A 473 -18.52 13.91 14.01
#